data_a96655bddffbb58cca7f31ea54b1c5ef
#
_entry.id   a96655bddffbb58cca7f31ea54b1c5ef
#
_cell.length_a   1.000
_cell.length_b   1.000
_cell.length_c   1.000
_cell.angle_alpha   90.00
_cell.angle_beta   90.00
_cell.angle_gamma   90.00
#
_symmetry.space_group_name_H-M   'P 1'
#
loop_
_entity.id
_entity.type
_entity.pdbx_description
1 polymer ?
#
loop_
_entity_poly.entity_id
_entity_poly.type
_entity_poly.pdbx_seq_one_letter_code
_entity_poly.pdbx_strand_id
1 'polypeptide(L)'
;MRQSKRTTTQTVEQVPPPIVRVWQSRPQTTPVYEQPTQYWQPEPIATPRRDPFWQRFLVIVVLVTVLSLVGALLSSYALFAGSETIFPAVSAVGVNLGGMTQPEAIIALQQVAQTPNMTVQAGAARQMVSLAQLGYTLDAAAMVSEAYERGRDPGNWRELPQAFLLGLDMAPIWQFDPLIAQTTLAAIATQAHIPPTPADLVYASGQVQITPGQPGSQLDIPAGLAWLQQQNPAGLVGRTLTLPMIAEEAPVNGLAEQSAAANAHLQHTLTIVAYDPISDETMTWAIPPSTWNQWVIARRMPDTPTGFVFALASNAVQDYFLLNEAYLPTNQYLQAEEAAANLLTVYENGNWQVSLRLYHTEQEHVVQAGESLSSIARDYGMPYPWLEQANPGVTNLYVGQTILIPSPDLFLPLPVVTNKRIIISISEQKMWAYENGALKWEWVISTGIADSPTASGVYQVQTHVDNAYAGNWDLWMPYFMGIYRPVPTSDFMNGFHGFPTRGSSQLLWTNSLGRPVTYGCILLSDENAAALYQWAEAGVVVEIQP
;
A
#
# COMPACT_ATOMS: atom_id res chain seq x y z
N MET A 1 -46.99 -31.98 -7.81
CA MET A 1 -45.81 -32.82 -8.01
C MET A 1 -44.65 -32.21 -7.19
N ARG A 2 -44.22 -32.94 -6.17
CA ARG A 2 -43.11 -32.55 -5.27
C ARG A 2 -41.79 -32.78 -5.98
N GLN A 3 -40.90 -31.80 -6.00
CA GLN A 3 -39.47 -32.05 -6.22
C GLN A 3 -38.65 -31.47 -5.08
N SER A 4 -37.87 -32.38 -4.55
CA SER A 4 -36.98 -32.36 -3.42
C SER A 4 -35.79 -31.40 -3.62
N LYS A 5 -35.55 -30.52 -2.65
CA LYS A 5 -34.27 -29.83 -2.46
C LYS A 5 -33.26 -30.80 -1.83
N ARG A 6 -32.20 -31.12 -2.55
CA ARG A 6 -31.00 -31.76 -1.96
C ARG A 6 -30.09 -30.67 -1.38
N THR A 7 -30.01 -30.66 -0.08
CA THR A 7 -29.01 -29.89 0.67
C THR A 7 -27.74 -30.75 0.74
N THR A 8 -26.66 -30.29 0.14
CA THR A 8 -25.33 -30.93 0.25
C THR A 8 -24.64 -30.33 1.47
N THR A 9 -24.58 -31.12 2.54
CA THR A 9 -23.82 -30.83 3.76
C THR A 9 -22.36 -31.20 3.49
N GLN A 10 -21.46 -30.24 3.45
CA GLN A 10 -20.01 -30.48 3.51
C GLN A 10 -19.64 -30.81 4.96
N THR A 11 -19.23 -32.04 5.18
CA THR A 11 -18.60 -32.52 6.41
C THR A 11 -17.18 -31.96 6.49
N VAL A 12 -16.91 -31.13 7.48
CA VAL A 12 -15.56 -30.70 7.84
C VAL A 12 -14.90 -31.86 8.58
N GLU A 13 -13.86 -32.42 7.98
CA GLU A 13 -13.01 -33.47 8.54
C GLU A 13 -12.17 -32.87 9.68
N GLN A 14 -12.49 -33.25 10.93
CA GLN A 14 -11.72 -32.89 12.12
C GLN A 14 -10.47 -33.77 12.17
N VAL A 15 -9.30 -33.14 12.08
CA VAL A 15 -7.99 -33.76 12.34
C VAL A 15 -7.88 -34.00 13.85
N PRO A 16 -7.62 -35.26 14.33
CA PRO A 16 -7.45 -35.53 15.77
C PRO A 16 -6.10 -34.97 16.26
N PRO A 17 -6.03 -34.56 17.54
CA PRO A 17 -4.81 -34.02 18.13
C PRO A 17 -3.74 -35.12 18.34
N PRO A 18 -2.46 -34.77 18.37
CA PRO A 18 -1.37 -35.74 18.52
C PRO A 18 -1.39 -36.37 19.94
N ILE A 19 -1.26 -37.71 19.97
CA ILE A 19 -1.17 -38.51 21.18
C ILE A 19 0.20 -38.25 21.85
N VAL A 20 0.19 -37.59 22.98
CA VAL A 20 1.35 -37.48 23.86
C VAL A 20 1.48 -38.80 24.64
N ARG A 21 2.50 -39.62 24.32
CA ARG A 21 2.86 -40.79 25.12
C ARG A 21 3.65 -40.33 26.35
N VAL A 22 3.01 -40.39 27.47
CA VAL A 22 3.65 -40.29 28.78
C VAL A 22 4.32 -41.64 29.08
N TRP A 23 5.65 -41.67 29.19
CA TRP A 23 6.39 -42.83 29.69
C TRP A 23 6.26 -42.87 31.22
N GLN A 24 5.48 -43.80 31.74
CA GLN A 24 5.53 -44.17 33.17
C GLN A 24 6.72 -45.07 33.38
N SER A 25 7.68 -44.62 34.19
CA SER A 25 8.77 -45.41 34.70
C SER A 25 8.24 -46.43 35.71
N ARG A 26 8.45 -47.72 35.44
CA ARG A 26 8.20 -48.81 36.39
C ARG A 26 9.22 -48.72 37.52
N PRO A 27 8.81 -49.00 38.78
CA PRO A 27 9.77 -49.12 39.88
C PRO A 27 10.58 -50.40 39.72
N GLN A 28 11.89 -50.26 39.81
CA GLN A 28 12.81 -51.38 39.89
C GLN A 28 12.71 -51.97 41.29
N THR A 29 12.26 -53.20 41.40
CA THR A 29 12.40 -54.01 42.60
C THR A 29 13.84 -54.53 42.66
N THR A 30 14.54 -54.15 43.70
CA THR A 30 15.80 -54.72 44.10
C THR A 30 15.64 -56.16 44.56
N PRO A 31 16.40 -57.14 44.06
CA PRO A 31 16.42 -58.46 44.65
C PRO A 31 17.25 -58.47 45.94
N VAL A 32 16.62 -58.95 46.99
CA VAL A 32 17.29 -59.24 48.23
C VAL A 32 18.13 -60.49 48.02
N TYR A 33 19.42 -60.35 48.15
CA TYR A 33 20.33 -61.51 48.25
C TYR A 33 20.48 -61.90 49.71
N GLU A 34 19.99 -63.08 50.03
CA GLU A 34 20.30 -63.75 51.29
C GLU A 34 21.80 -64.15 51.26
N GLN A 35 22.52 -63.78 52.31
CA GLN A 35 23.86 -64.26 52.56
C GLN A 35 23.81 -65.62 53.22
N PRO A 36 24.56 -66.61 52.74
CA PRO A 36 24.82 -67.78 53.53
C PRO A 36 26.00 -67.52 54.49
N THR A 37 25.76 -67.58 55.73
CA THR A 37 26.77 -67.60 56.81
C THR A 37 27.54 -68.91 56.76
N GLN A 38 28.81 -68.83 56.38
CA GLN A 38 29.78 -69.84 56.75
C GLN A 38 31.00 -69.15 57.35
N TYR A 39 31.11 -69.33 58.68
CA TYR A 39 32.32 -68.96 59.40
C TYR A 39 33.41 -69.97 59.08
N TRP A 40 34.47 -69.44 58.41
CA TRP A 40 35.72 -70.16 58.36
C TRP A 40 36.70 -69.51 59.32
N GLN A 41 37.18 -70.27 60.35
CA GLN A 41 38.21 -69.85 61.25
C GLN A 41 39.54 -70.21 60.59
N PRO A 42 40.46 -69.27 60.40
CA PRO A 42 41.83 -69.63 60.02
C PRO A 42 42.67 -69.94 61.21
N GLU A 43 43.34 -71.02 61.12
CA GLU A 43 44.40 -71.35 62.08
C GLU A 43 45.48 -70.27 62.23
N PRO A 44 46.02 -70.09 63.39
CA PRO A 44 47.07 -69.05 63.65
C PRO A 44 48.30 -69.37 62.89
N ILE A 45 48.62 -68.55 61.90
CA ILE A 45 49.96 -68.58 61.22
C ILE A 45 50.97 -68.06 62.19
N ALA A 46 52.01 -68.89 62.46
CA ALA A 46 53.13 -68.56 63.25
C ALA A 46 53.90 -67.38 62.66
N THR A 47 54.02 -66.31 63.40
CA THR A 47 54.79 -65.11 62.98
C THR A 47 56.30 -65.49 62.95
N PRO A 48 56.98 -65.25 61.80
CA PRO A 48 58.45 -65.39 61.78
C PRO A 48 59.07 -64.32 62.64
N ARG A 49 59.94 -64.73 63.54
CA ARG A 49 60.78 -63.80 64.29
C ARG A 49 61.63 -62.99 63.30
N ARG A 50 61.30 -61.68 63.17
CA ARG A 50 62.12 -60.71 62.39
C ARG A 50 63.43 -60.43 63.18
N ASP A 51 64.54 -60.79 62.58
CA ASP A 51 65.82 -60.44 63.10
C ASP A 51 66.00 -58.91 63.19
N PRO A 52 66.34 -58.37 64.33
CA PRO A 52 66.51 -56.91 64.55
C PRO A 52 67.58 -56.26 63.68
N PHE A 53 68.44 -57.05 63.01
CA PHE A 53 69.42 -56.56 62.08
C PHE A 53 68.79 -55.92 60.81
N TRP A 54 67.83 -56.56 60.20
CA TRP A 54 67.16 -56.05 58.98
C TRP A 54 66.34 -54.79 59.24
N GLN A 55 65.78 -54.66 60.41
CA GLN A 55 64.99 -53.45 60.75
C GLN A 55 65.93 -52.26 60.96
N ARG A 56 67.10 -52.44 61.58
CA ARG A 56 68.11 -51.37 61.74
C ARG A 56 68.70 -50.97 60.38
N PHE A 57 68.99 -51.95 59.49
CA PHE A 57 69.48 -51.69 58.14
C PHE A 57 68.45 -50.90 57.31
N LEU A 58 67.21 -51.26 57.34
CA LEU A 58 66.11 -50.60 56.63
C LEU A 58 65.91 -49.17 57.14
N VAL A 59 65.94 -48.92 58.40
CA VAL A 59 65.89 -47.58 59.00
C VAL A 59 67.10 -46.72 58.56
N ILE A 60 68.29 -47.26 58.53
CA ILE A 60 69.50 -46.52 58.05
C ILE A 60 69.37 -46.19 56.56
N VAL A 61 68.90 -47.14 55.73
CA VAL A 61 68.69 -46.88 54.28
C VAL A 61 67.60 -45.81 54.06
N VAL A 62 66.51 -45.89 54.78
CA VAL A 62 65.50 -44.86 54.72
C VAL A 62 65.97 -43.50 55.17
N LEU A 63 66.80 -43.46 56.24
CA LEU A 63 67.36 -42.21 56.79
C LEU A 63 68.37 -41.59 55.84
N VAL A 64 69.22 -42.39 55.20
CA VAL A 64 70.16 -41.94 54.18
C VAL A 64 69.43 -41.47 52.93
N THR A 65 68.37 -42.18 52.52
CA THR A 65 67.59 -41.79 51.37
C THR A 65 66.86 -40.46 51.61
N VAL A 66 66.29 -40.30 52.80
CA VAL A 66 65.62 -39.06 53.21
C VAL A 66 66.60 -37.89 53.30
N LEU A 67 67.82 -38.10 53.93
CA LEU A 67 68.85 -37.10 54.01
C LEU A 67 69.39 -36.70 52.61
N SER A 68 69.54 -37.69 51.73
CA SER A 68 69.97 -37.44 50.35
C SER A 68 68.92 -36.66 49.57
N LEU A 69 67.65 -36.99 49.73
CA LEU A 69 66.50 -36.27 49.17
C LEU A 69 66.42 -34.83 49.71
N VAL A 70 66.56 -34.66 51.01
CA VAL A 70 66.62 -33.33 51.65
C VAL A 70 67.83 -32.53 51.17
N GLY A 71 69.03 -33.17 51.10
CA GLY A 71 70.23 -32.52 50.56
C GLY A 71 70.06 -32.10 49.08
N ALA A 72 69.47 -32.96 48.27
CA ALA A 72 69.18 -32.63 46.87
C ALA A 72 68.14 -31.48 46.75
N LEU A 73 67.08 -31.49 47.58
CA LEU A 73 66.10 -30.41 47.64
C LEU A 73 66.71 -29.08 48.08
N LEU A 74 67.59 -29.10 49.14
CA LEU A 74 68.25 -27.89 49.60
C LEU A 74 69.27 -27.34 48.59
N SER A 75 69.99 -28.23 47.88
CA SER A 75 70.94 -27.83 46.82
C SER A 75 70.15 -27.24 45.61
N SER A 76 69.04 -27.87 45.21
CA SER A 76 68.17 -27.36 44.15
C SER A 76 67.59 -26.01 44.53
N TYR A 77 67.15 -25.84 45.77
CA TYR A 77 66.70 -24.57 46.31
C TYR A 77 67.79 -23.48 46.30
N ALA A 78 68.99 -23.78 46.74
CA ALA A 78 70.09 -22.83 46.75
C ALA A 78 70.45 -22.35 45.32
N LEU A 79 70.45 -23.27 44.36
CA LEU A 79 70.64 -22.93 42.94
C LEU A 79 69.52 -22.07 42.40
N PHE A 80 68.29 -22.39 42.79
CA PHE A 80 67.09 -21.59 42.40
C PHE A 80 67.15 -20.21 43.06
N ALA A 81 67.37 -20.08 44.34
CA ALA A 81 67.40 -18.80 45.05
C ALA A 81 68.41 -17.80 44.47
N GLY A 82 69.51 -18.28 43.84
CA GLY A 82 70.48 -17.47 43.10
C GLY A 82 70.14 -17.23 41.62
N SER A 83 69.08 -17.80 41.08
CA SER A 83 68.70 -17.63 39.69
C SER A 83 67.84 -16.40 39.51
N GLU A 84 67.72 -15.88 38.26
CA GLU A 84 66.83 -14.78 37.89
C GLU A 84 65.44 -15.31 37.40
N THR A 85 65.15 -16.61 37.53
CA THR A 85 63.95 -17.26 37.01
C THR A 85 62.94 -17.51 38.10
N ILE A 86 61.66 -17.56 37.72
CA ILE A 86 60.53 -17.86 38.58
C ILE A 86 60.57 -19.35 39.02
N PHE A 87 60.01 -19.63 40.20
CA PHE A 87 59.96 -20.99 40.75
C PHE A 87 59.27 -21.97 39.78
N PRO A 88 59.89 -23.18 39.55
CA PRO A 88 59.40 -24.07 38.46
C PRO A 88 57.95 -24.51 38.49
N ALA A 89 57.31 -24.48 39.65
CA ALA A 89 55.95 -24.95 39.82
C ALA A 89 54.91 -23.82 39.87
N VAL A 90 55.26 -22.57 39.52
CA VAL A 90 54.37 -21.43 39.55
C VAL A 90 53.68 -21.31 38.22
N SER A 91 52.34 -21.22 38.24
CA SER A 91 51.50 -20.91 37.10
C SER A 91 50.56 -19.75 37.42
N ALA A 92 50.10 -19.08 36.40
CA ALA A 92 49.04 -18.08 36.52
C ALA A 92 48.21 -18.04 35.23
N VAL A 93 46.90 -17.99 35.34
CA VAL A 93 45.95 -17.89 34.20
C VAL A 93 46.19 -18.98 33.13
N GLY A 94 46.56 -20.19 33.57
CA GLY A 94 46.87 -21.31 32.68
C GLY A 94 48.23 -21.23 31.98
N VAL A 95 49.05 -20.22 32.28
CA VAL A 95 50.41 -20.09 31.78
C VAL A 95 51.37 -20.61 32.83
N ASN A 96 52.27 -21.55 32.45
CA ASN A 96 53.35 -21.98 33.30
C ASN A 96 54.47 -20.91 33.27
N LEU A 97 54.64 -20.21 34.40
CA LEU A 97 55.72 -19.18 34.58
C LEU A 97 57.00 -19.75 35.05
N GLY A 98 56.99 -20.99 35.53
CA GLY A 98 58.15 -21.64 36.09
C GLY A 98 59.33 -21.73 35.11
N GLY A 99 60.53 -21.27 35.54
CA GLY A 99 61.73 -21.22 34.73
C GLY A 99 61.89 -20.02 33.80
N MET A 100 60.80 -19.16 33.68
CA MET A 100 60.91 -17.91 32.92
C MET A 100 61.55 -16.81 33.70
N THR A 101 62.25 -15.90 33.02
CA THR A 101 62.67 -14.62 33.59
C THR A 101 61.48 -13.68 33.76
N GLN A 102 61.62 -12.65 34.59
CA GLN A 102 60.50 -11.69 34.80
C GLN A 102 60.03 -11.05 33.49
N PRO A 103 60.87 -10.57 32.54
CA PRO A 103 60.43 -10.01 31.28
C PRO A 103 59.65 -11.02 30.39
N GLU A 104 60.13 -12.28 30.32
CA GLU A 104 59.48 -13.34 29.56
C GLU A 104 58.05 -13.66 30.11
N ALA A 105 57.95 -13.75 31.44
CA ALA A 105 56.69 -14.00 32.12
C ALA A 105 55.70 -12.88 31.96
N ILE A 106 56.16 -11.60 31.98
CA ILE A 106 55.29 -10.44 31.69
C ILE A 106 54.69 -10.54 30.28
N ILE A 107 55.53 -10.81 29.28
CA ILE A 107 55.09 -10.95 27.88
C ILE A 107 54.09 -12.11 27.74
N ALA A 108 54.39 -13.26 28.35
CA ALA A 108 53.53 -14.43 28.29
C ALA A 108 52.12 -14.16 28.90
N LEU A 109 52.07 -13.49 30.06
CA LEU A 109 50.82 -13.11 30.70
C LEU A 109 50.03 -12.07 29.90
N GLN A 110 50.69 -11.08 29.30
CA GLN A 110 50.04 -10.07 28.47
C GLN A 110 49.38 -10.68 27.22
N GLN A 111 50.01 -11.70 26.62
CA GLN A 111 49.48 -12.39 25.46
C GLN A 111 48.12 -13.09 25.74
N VAL A 112 47.94 -13.59 26.98
CA VAL A 112 46.66 -14.23 27.37
C VAL A 112 45.49 -13.29 27.24
N ALA A 113 45.66 -12.03 27.66
CA ALA A 113 44.59 -11.03 27.57
C ALA A 113 44.30 -10.55 26.12
N GLN A 114 45.33 -10.63 25.25
CA GLN A 114 45.26 -10.16 23.88
C GLN A 114 44.74 -11.20 22.90
N THR A 115 44.81 -12.49 23.23
CA THR A 115 44.35 -13.56 22.33
C THR A 115 42.84 -13.62 22.27
N PRO A 116 42.20 -13.53 21.06
CA PRO A 116 40.76 -13.69 20.93
C PRO A 116 40.36 -15.11 21.31
N ASN A 117 39.59 -15.26 22.39
CA ASN A 117 39.25 -16.57 22.94
C ASN A 117 37.81 -16.65 23.47
N MET A 118 37.00 -15.63 23.22
CA MET A 118 35.60 -15.63 23.61
C MET A 118 34.74 -15.07 22.48
N THR A 119 33.49 -15.48 22.44
CA THR A 119 32.52 -14.96 21.50
C THR A 119 31.58 -14.01 22.21
N VAL A 120 31.44 -12.80 21.71
CA VAL A 120 30.39 -11.87 22.14
C VAL A 120 29.22 -11.96 21.16
N GLN A 121 28.04 -12.15 21.69
CA GLN A 121 26.79 -12.17 20.94
C GLN A 121 25.90 -10.99 21.36
N ALA A 122 25.50 -10.16 20.38
CA ALA A 122 24.54 -9.09 20.54
C ALA A 122 23.45 -9.28 19.48
N GLY A 123 22.24 -9.66 19.88
CA GLY A 123 21.21 -10.08 18.93
C GLY A 123 21.68 -11.21 18.00
N ALA A 124 21.68 -10.95 16.70
CA ALA A 124 22.18 -11.88 15.68
C ALA A 124 23.68 -11.76 15.43
N ALA A 125 24.30 -10.65 15.81
CA ALA A 125 25.73 -10.41 15.60
C ALA A 125 26.56 -11.27 16.56
N ARG A 126 27.63 -11.86 16.03
CA ARG A 126 28.62 -12.65 16.80
C ARG A 126 30.00 -12.23 16.40
N GLN A 127 30.83 -11.92 17.39
CA GLN A 127 32.21 -11.51 17.18
C GLN A 127 33.13 -12.19 18.18
N MET A 128 34.27 -12.70 17.71
CA MET A 128 35.34 -13.15 18.59
C MET A 128 36.11 -11.95 19.09
N VAL A 129 36.32 -11.87 20.39
CA VAL A 129 37.03 -10.79 21.05
C VAL A 129 38.04 -11.35 22.08
N SER A 130 39.04 -10.55 22.40
CA SER A 130 39.97 -10.82 23.50
C SER A 130 39.50 -10.11 24.78
N LEU A 131 40.05 -10.54 25.91
CA LEU A 131 39.83 -9.85 27.18
C LEU A 131 40.31 -8.39 27.11
N ALA A 132 41.43 -8.14 26.42
CA ALA A 132 41.95 -6.78 26.24
C ALA A 132 40.99 -5.88 25.46
N GLN A 133 40.37 -6.40 24.42
CA GLN A 133 39.33 -5.66 23.68
C GLN A 133 38.08 -5.35 24.53
N LEU A 134 37.75 -6.20 25.51
CA LEU A 134 36.72 -5.92 26.50
C LEU A 134 37.17 -5.07 27.68
N GLY A 135 38.36 -4.46 27.60
CA GLY A 135 38.88 -3.56 28.62
C GLY A 135 39.57 -4.25 29.81
N TYR A 136 39.71 -5.58 29.78
CA TYR A 136 40.43 -6.26 30.86
C TYR A 136 41.92 -6.37 30.54
N THR A 137 42.72 -5.88 31.45
CA THR A 137 44.17 -6.01 31.40
C THR A 137 44.65 -6.74 32.63
N LEU A 138 45.69 -7.56 32.46
CA LEU A 138 46.41 -8.20 33.57
C LEU A 138 47.47 -7.24 34.09
N ASP A 139 47.52 -7.05 35.38
CA ASP A 139 48.72 -6.44 36.01
C ASP A 139 49.84 -7.45 36.03
N ALA A 140 50.35 -7.75 34.83
CA ALA A 140 51.39 -8.75 34.65
C ALA A 140 52.68 -8.40 35.45
N ALA A 141 52.97 -7.10 35.63
CA ALA A 141 54.15 -6.68 36.39
C ALA A 141 54.00 -7.02 37.88
N ALA A 142 52.85 -6.68 38.48
CA ALA A 142 52.57 -7.02 39.88
C ALA A 142 52.54 -8.55 40.11
N MET A 143 51.84 -9.28 39.19
CA MET A 143 51.76 -10.74 39.25
C MET A 143 53.12 -11.41 39.11
N VAL A 144 53.98 -10.97 38.20
CA VAL A 144 55.32 -11.52 37.99
C VAL A 144 56.23 -11.17 39.16
N SER A 145 56.10 -9.96 39.71
CA SER A 145 56.85 -9.59 40.94
C SER A 145 56.51 -10.53 42.12
N GLU A 146 55.17 -10.76 42.31
CA GLU A 146 54.75 -11.70 43.35
C GLU A 146 55.21 -13.14 43.07
N ALA A 147 55.07 -13.59 41.79
CA ALA A 147 55.54 -14.91 41.35
C ALA A 147 57.05 -15.11 41.57
N TYR A 148 57.86 -14.06 41.36
CA TYR A 148 59.27 -14.08 41.54
C TYR A 148 59.66 -14.13 43.00
N GLU A 149 58.91 -13.45 43.87
CA GLU A 149 59.17 -13.47 45.33
C GLU A 149 58.76 -14.81 45.96
N ARG A 150 57.83 -15.54 45.36
CA ARG A 150 57.42 -16.86 45.83
C ARG A 150 58.59 -17.83 45.84
N GLY A 151 58.81 -18.40 46.98
CA GLY A 151 59.97 -19.31 47.23
C GLY A 151 61.28 -18.61 47.50
N ARG A 152 61.42 -17.29 47.43
CA ARG A 152 62.61 -16.50 47.86
C ARG A 152 62.42 -15.86 49.21
N ASP A 153 61.14 -15.61 49.64
CA ASP A 153 60.86 -15.12 50.99
C ASP A 153 61.14 -16.23 52.04
N PRO A 154 62.05 -16.01 52.97
CA PRO A 154 62.35 -16.98 54.03
C PRO A 154 61.14 -17.31 54.92
N GLY A 155 60.12 -16.48 54.98
CA GLY A 155 58.91 -16.72 55.75
C GLY A 155 58.03 -17.82 55.19
N ASN A 156 58.08 -18.07 53.89
CA ASN A 156 57.18 -18.97 53.16
C ASN A 156 57.75 -20.34 52.80
N TRP A 157 58.89 -20.71 53.36
CA TRP A 157 59.59 -21.99 53.06
C TRP A 157 58.68 -23.23 53.26
N ARG A 158 57.69 -23.15 54.11
CA ARG A 158 56.71 -24.25 54.37
C ARG A 158 55.82 -24.54 53.21
N GLU A 159 55.58 -23.59 52.32
CA GLU A 159 54.72 -23.73 51.12
C GLU A 159 55.50 -24.43 49.98
N LEU A 160 56.86 -24.41 49.99
CA LEU A 160 57.65 -24.93 48.91
C LEU A 160 57.42 -26.43 48.61
N PRO A 161 57.36 -27.34 49.60
CA PRO A 161 57.15 -28.74 49.33
C PRO A 161 55.72 -28.97 48.68
N GLN A 162 54.73 -28.22 49.14
CA GLN A 162 53.37 -28.29 48.60
C GLN A 162 53.33 -27.70 47.20
N ALA A 163 53.96 -26.56 46.98
CA ALA A 163 54.03 -25.92 45.67
C ALA A 163 54.79 -26.83 44.67
N PHE A 164 55.81 -27.49 45.05
CA PHE A 164 56.57 -28.40 44.20
C PHE A 164 55.81 -29.67 43.83
N LEU A 165 54.92 -30.17 44.69
CA LEU A 165 54.17 -31.39 44.48
C LEU A 165 52.80 -31.14 43.77
N LEU A 166 52.14 -30.02 44.04
CA LEU A 166 50.81 -29.71 43.59
C LEU A 166 50.73 -28.55 42.58
N GLY A 167 51.88 -27.82 42.39
CA GLY A 167 51.89 -26.56 41.68
C GLY A 167 51.32 -25.41 42.52
N LEU A 168 51.67 -24.20 42.17
CA LEU A 168 51.13 -22.96 42.73
C LEU A 168 50.47 -22.15 41.62
N ASP A 169 49.17 -22.16 41.57
CA ASP A 169 48.42 -21.33 40.64
C ASP A 169 48.09 -20.01 41.34
N MET A 170 48.57 -18.93 40.75
CA MET A 170 48.40 -17.58 41.30
C MET A 170 47.09 -16.97 40.85
N ALA A 171 46.43 -16.30 41.76
CA ALA A 171 45.20 -15.55 41.42
C ALA A 171 45.53 -14.38 40.47
N PRO A 172 44.81 -14.23 39.39
CA PRO A 172 45.06 -13.14 38.46
C PRO A 172 44.64 -11.79 39.04
N ILE A 173 45.48 -10.77 38.80
CA ILE A 173 45.20 -9.37 39.16
C ILE A 173 44.69 -8.69 37.89
N TRP A 174 43.40 -8.49 37.81
CA TRP A 174 42.72 -7.86 36.67
C TRP A 174 42.44 -6.39 36.94
N GLN A 175 42.66 -5.56 35.93
CA GLN A 175 42.23 -4.17 35.86
C GLN A 175 41.18 -4.05 34.74
N PHE A 176 40.20 -3.15 34.90
CA PHE A 176 39.15 -2.93 33.93
C PHE A 176 39.15 -1.47 33.46
N ASP A 177 39.31 -1.27 32.15
CA ASP A 177 39.22 0.04 31.51
C ASP A 177 37.85 0.13 30.76
N PRO A 178 36.89 0.94 31.26
CA PRO A 178 35.59 1.08 30.66
C PRO A 178 35.62 1.77 29.29
N LEU A 179 36.63 2.60 28.97
CA LEU A 179 36.74 3.29 27.69
C LEU A 179 37.10 2.32 26.56
N ILE A 180 38.01 1.40 26.83
CA ILE A 180 38.39 0.35 25.87
C ILE A 180 37.16 -0.56 25.62
N ALA A 181 36.52 -1.00 26.69
CA ALA A 181 35.29 -1.81 26.60
C ALA A 181 34.19 -1.10 25.80
N GLN A 182 33.94 0.18 26.08
CA GLN A 182 32.97 0.99 25.38
C GLN A 182 33.24 1.08 23.87
N THR A 183 34.50 1.25 23.49
CA THR A 183 34.92 1.31 22.09
C THR A 183 34.59 0.01 21.35
N THR A 184 34.89 -1.13 21.98
CA THR A 184 34.59 -2.45 21.42
C THR A 184 33.09 -2.70 21.35
N LEU A 185 32.36 -2.37 22.43
CA LEU A 185 30.88 -2.49 22.43
C LEU A 185 30.22 -1.59 21.40
N ALA A 186 30.73 -0.39 21.15
CA ALA A 186 30.23 0.50 20.10
C ALA A 186 30.43 -0.10 18.69
N ALA A 187 31.56 -0.74 18.44
CA ALA A 187 31.81 -1.44 17.18
C ALA A 187 30.82 -2.63 16.98
N ILE A 188 30.59 -3.39 18.05
CA ILE A 188 29.61 -4.50 18.05
C ILE A 188 28.18 -3.95 17.88
N ALA A 189 27.87 -2.84 18.55
CA ALA A 189 26.56 -2.19 18.46
C ALA A 189 26.21 -1.82 17.02
N THR A 190 27.17 -1.28 16.27
CA THR A 190 26.98 -0.94 14.85
C THR A 190 26.59 -2.15 13.98
N GLN A 191 27.16 -3.32 14.30
CA GLN A 191 26.85 -4.57 13.58
C GLN A 191 25.55 -5.24 14.05
N ALA A 192 25.19 -5.04 15.31
CA ALA A 192 24.03 -5.65 15.95
C ALA A 192 22.75 -4.80 15.79
N HIS A 193 22.88 -3.53 15.37
CA HIS A 193 21.76 -2.61 15.22
C HIS A 193 20.83 -3.06 14.11
N ILE A 194 19.58 -3.22 14.47
CA ILE A 194 18.46 -3.42 13.54
C ILE A 194 17.61 -2.15 13.64
N PRO A 195 17.61 -1.32 12.60
CA PRO A 195 16.80 -0.10 12.62
C PRO A 195 15.31 -0.43 12.68
N PRO A 196 14.49 0.38 13.37
CA PRO A 196 13.05 0.20 13.38
C PRO A 196 12.47 0.45 11.98
N THR A 197 11.49 -0.35 11.60
CA THR A 197 10.70 -0.10 10.41
C THR A 197 9.55 0.83 10.77
N PRO A 198 9.42 2.01 10.16
CA PRO A 198 8.33 2.93 10.47
C PRO A 198 6.98 2.33 10.10
N ALA A 199 5.93 2.76 10.79
CA ALA A 199 4.57 2.50 10.36
C ALA A 199 4.31 3.14 9.00
N ASP A 200 3.46 2.55 8.17
CA ASP A 200 3.09 3.08 6.86
C ASP A 200 1.60 2.92 6.58
N LEU A 201 1.11 3.63 5.56
CA LEU A 201 -0.25 3.51 5.07
C LEU A 201 -0.32 2.59 3.87
N VAL A 202 -1.29 1.70 3.87
CA VAL A 202 -1.57 0.79 2.75
C VAL A 202 -3.02 0.94 2.33
N TYR A 203 -3.24 1.11 1.02
CA TYR A 203 -4.58 1.02 0.44
C TYR A 203 -4.87 -0.44 0.10
N ALA A 204 -5.91 -0.99 0.70
CA ALA A 204 -6.36 -2.36 0.45
C ALA A 204 -7.88 -2.46 0.61
N SER A 205 -8.52 -3.19 -0.29
CA SER A 205 -9.97 -3.46 -0.24
C SER A 205 -10.84 -2.21 -0.10
N GLY A 206 -10.48 -1.13 -0.78
CA GLY A 206 -11.25 0.12 -0.77
C GLY A 206 -11.07 0.99 0.47
N GLN A 207 -10.06 0.72 1.29
CA GLN A 207 -9.76 1.47 2.51
C GLN A 207 -8.26 1.69 2.69
N VAL A 208 -7.91 2.76 3.39
CA VAL A 208 -6.54 3.02 3.82
C VAL A 208 -6.37 2.53 5.25
N GLN A 209 -5.42 1.62 5.44
CA GLN A 209 -5.10 1.02 6.73
C GLN A 209 -3.67 1.39 7.14
N ILE A 210 -3.46 1.48 8.46
CA ILE A 210 -2.13 1.69 9.02
C ILE A 210 -1.50 0.30 9.21
N THR A 211 -0.38 0.07 8.53
CA THR A 211 0.51 -1.06 8.84
C THR A 211 1.39 -0.63 10.01
N PRO A 212 1.33 -1.33 11.15
CA PRO A 212 2.13 -0.97 12.30
C PRO A 212 3.61 -1.08 11.99
N GLY A 213 4.39 -0.14 12.49
CA GLY A 213 5.84 -0.21 12.45
C GLY A 213 6.36 -1.38 13.27
N GLN A 214 7.54 -1.85 12.95
CA GLN A 214 8.22 -2.87 13.74
C GLN A 214 9.35 -2.22 14.54
N PRO A 215 9.45 -2.51 15.85
CA PRO A 215 10.53 -1.99 16.65
C PRO A 215 11.87 -2.54 16.14
N GLY A 216 12.86 -1.70 16.15
CA GLY A 216 14.25 -2.07 15.97
C GLY A 216 14.86 -2.63 17.25
N SER A 217 16.15 -2.91 17.21
CA SER A 217 16.90 -3.29 18.40
C SER A 217 18.34 -2.77 18.34
N GLN A 218 18.82 -2.31 19.46
CA GLN A 218 20.20 -1.85 19.61
C GLN A 218 20.85 -2.42 20.87
N LEU A 219 22.16 -2.45 20.89
CA LEU A 219 22.91 -2.90 22.05
C LEU A 219 22.78 -1.87 23.19
N ASP A 220 22.42 -2.33 24.38
CA ASP A 220 22.48 -1.53 25.60
C ASP A 220 23.92 -1.45 26.10
N ILE A 221 24.69 -0.49 25.57
CA ILE A 221 26.12 -0.31 25.94
C ILE A 221 26.25 0.00 27.42
N PRO A 222 25.47 0.90 28.04
CA PRO A 222 25.57 1.13 29.50
C PRO A 222 25.36 -0.12 30.33
N ALA A 223 24.32 -0.90 30.05
CA ALA A 223 24.06 -2.14 30.76
C ALA A 223 25.16 -3.20 30.49
N GLY A 224 25.65 -3.27 29.25
CA GLY A 224 26.75 -4.13 28.88
C GLY A 224 28.05 -3.80 29.64
N LEU A 225 28.37 -2.52 29.75
CA LEU A 225 29.55 -2.05 30.53
C LEU A 225 29.38 -2.36 32.01
N ALA A 226 28.22 -2.03 32.60
CA ALA A 226 27.94 -2.31 34.02
C ALA A 226 28.03 -3.82 34.33
N TRP A 227 27.56 -4.65 33.40
CA TRP A 227 27.65 -6.10 33.52
C TRP A 227 29.10 -6.57 33.44
N LEU A 228 29.87 -6.10 32.43
CA LEU A 228 31.28 -6.47 32.29
C LEU A 228 32.09 -6.10 33.53
N GLN A 229 31.88 -4.92 34.11
CA GLN A 229 32.60 -4.47 35.30
C GLN A 229 32.45 -5.41 36.51
N GLN A 230 31.37 -6.17 36.56
CA GLN A 230 31.09 -7.10 37.66
C GLN A 230 31.60 -8.54 37.43
N GLN A 231 32.10 -8.83 36.23
CA GLN A 231 32.54 -10.18 35.87
C GLN A 231 33.97 -10.49 36.34
N ASN A 232 34.20 -11.77 36.64
CA ASN A 232 35.56 -12.27 36.76
C ASN A 232 36.09 -12.64 35.36
N PRO A 233 37.13 -11.93 34.84
CA PRO A 233 37.60 -12.16 33.48
C PRO A 233 38.08 -13.60 33.22
N ALA A 234 38.68 -14.25 34.20
CA ALA A 234 39.13 -15.63 34.07
C ALA A 234 37.99 -16.61 33.76
N GLY A 235 36.80 -16.31 34.25
CA GLY A 235 35.59 -17.11 34.00
C GLY A 235 34.94 -16.86 32.64
N LEU A 236 35.38 -15.86 31.87
CA LEU A 236 34.82 -15.51 30.58
C LEU A 236 35.50 -16.24 29.41
N VAL A 237 36.69 -16.70 29.60
CA VAL A 237 37.51 -17.37 28.56
C VAL A 237 36.79 -18.59 27.99
N GLY A 238 36.73 -18.70 26.69
CA GLY A 238 36.12 -19.82 25.97
C GLY A 238 34.58 -19.82 26.00
N ARG A 239 33.95 -18.79 26.56
CA ARG A 239 32.48 -18.69 26.66
C ARG A 239 31.89 -17.77 25.58
N THR A 240 30.60 -17.96 25.33
CA THR A 240 29.78 -17.01 24.57
C THR A 240 29.12 -16.06 25.57
N LEU A 241 29.38 -14.78 25.42
CA LEU A 241 28.79 -13.70 26.22
C LEU A 241 27.62 -13.11 25.46
N THR A 242 26.42 -13.20 26.01
CA THR A 242 25.23 -12.54 25.44
C THR A 242 25.07 -11.18 26.07
N LEU A 243 25.15 -10.14 25.25
CA LEU A 243 24.97 -8.75 25.68
C LEU A 243 23.51 -8.34 25.67
N PRO A 244 23.10 -7.44 26.58
CA PRO A 244 21.73 -6.94 26.64
C PRO A 244 21.40 -6.09 25.41
N MET A 245 20.20 -6.33 24.86
CA MET A 245 19.64 -5.54 23.77
C MET A 245 18.44 -4.76 24.28
N ILE A 246 18.25 -3.54 23.79
CA ILE A 246 17.06 -2.73 24.02
C ILE A 246 16.30 -2.55 22.71
N ALA A 247 14.98 -2.50 22.81
CA ALA A 247 14.13 -2.20 21.67
C ALA A 247 14.26 -0.71 21.33
N GLU A 248 14.32 -0.42 20.03
CA GLU A 248 14.20 0.92 19.48
C GLU A 248 12.80 1.06 18.89
N GLU A 249 11.99 1.93 19.47
CA GLU A 249 10.60 2.08 19.02
C GLU A 249 10.54 2.66 17.60
N ALA A 250 9.59 2.14 16.81
CA ALA A 250 9.32 2.66 15.49
C ALA A 250 8.72 4.08 15.60
N PRO A 251 9.17 5.05 14.77
CA PRO A 251 8.58 6.38 14.77
C PRO A 251 7.10 6.33 14.38
N VAL A 252 6.25 6.96 15.18
CA VAL A 252 4.80 7.10 14.95
C VAL A 252 4.57 8.52 14.44
N ASN A 253 4.37 8.69 13.14
CA ASN A 253 4.19 10.00 12.52
C ASN A 253 2.77 10.12 11.98
N GLY A 254 1.90 10.98 12.53
CA GLY A 254 0.68 11.57 11.92
C GLY A 254 -0.21 10.72 11.01
N LEU A 255 0.07 9.42 10.88
CA LEU A 255 -0.57 8.51 9.92
C LEU A 255 -2.07 8.32 10.20
N ALA A 256 -2.50 8.51 11.45
CA ALA A 256 -3.90 8.40 11.84
C ALA A 256 -4.75 9.49 11.17
N GLU A 257 -4.26 10.72 11.10
CA GLU A 257 -4.94 11.83 10.44
C GLU A 257 -5.00 11.62 8.94
N GLN A 258 -3.88 11.21 8.32
CA GLN A 258 -3.85 10.88 6.90
C GLN A 258 -4.78 9.72 6.54
N SER A 259 -4.81 8.66 7.35
CA SER A 259 -5.71 7.53 7.17
C SER A 259 -7.17 7.95 7.27
N ALA A 260 -7.50 8.80 8.26
CA ALA A 260 -8.85 9.31 8.43
C ALA A 260 -9.28 10.17 7.24
N ALA A 261 -8.43 11.09 6.77
CA ALA A 261 -8.69 11.95 5.61
C ALA A 261 -8.85 11.12 4.32
N ALA A 262 -7.98 10.12 4.11
CA ALA A 262 -8.08 9.22 2.97
C ALA A 262 -9.38 8.41 2.99
N ASN A 263 -9.75 7.85 4.12
CA ASN A 263 -10.99 7.08 4.26
C ASN A 263 -12.22 7.98 4.13
N ALA A 264 -12.18 9.22 4.61
CA ALA A 264 -13.26 10.20 4.38
C ALA A 264 -13.44 10.48 2.88
N HIS A 265 -12.35 10.66 2.13
CA HIS A 265 -12.38 10.81 0.67
C HIS A 265 -13.02 9.58 -0.01
N LEU A 266 -12.66 8.37 0.41
CA LEU A 266 -13.17 7.11 -0.15
C LEU A 266 -14.63 6.79 0.25
N GLN A 267 -15.24 7.55 1.17
CA GLN A 267 -16.65 7.38 1.59
C GLN A 267 -17.64 8.26 0.81
N HIS A 268 -17.18 9.12 -0.08
CA HIS A 268 -18.06 9.95 -0.89
C HIS A 268 -18.88 9.09 -1.86
N THR A 269 -20.10 9.53 -2.11
CA THR A 269 -20.96 8.94 -3.15
C THR A 269 -20.77 9.73 -4.44
N LEU A 270 -20.51 9.06 -5.55
CA LEU A 270 -20.55 9.67 -6.88
C LEU A 270 -22.00 9.77 -7.32
N THR A 271 -22.40 10.92 -7.84
CA THR A 271 -23.76 11.16 -8.36
C THR A 271 -23.69 11.37 -9.86
N ILE A 272 -24.47 10.60 -10.59
CA ILE A 272 -24.64 10.75 -12.02
C ILE A 272 -25.96 11.50 -12.26
N VAL A 273 -25.90 12.55 -13.06
CA VAL A 273 -27.06 13.31 -13.53
C VAL A 273 -27.08 13.19 -15.05
N ALA A 274 -27.93 12.32 -15.57
CA ALA A 274 -28.06 12.11 -17.00
C ALA A 274 -29.25 12.90 -17.52
N TYR A 275 -29.01 13.79 -18.46
CA TYR A 275 -30.01 14.64 -19.09
C TYR A 275 -30.34 14.16 -20.49
N ASP A 276 -31.66 14.00 -20.76
CA ASP A 276 -32.19 13.73 -22.08
C ASP A 276 -32.65 15.04 -22.74
N PRO A 277 -31.97 15.54 -23.76
CA PRO A 277 -32.34 16.76 -24.43
C PRO A 277 -33.63 16.62 -25.30
N ILE A 278 -34.03 15.39 -25.63
CA ILE A 278 -35.23 15.13 -26.45
C ILE A 278 -36.51 15.25 -25.60
N SER A 279 -36.56 14.58 -24.46
CA SER A 279 -37.70 14.62 -23.55
C SER A 279 -37.69 15.76 -22.53
N ASP A 280 -36.56 16.46 -22.39
CA ASP A 280 -36.28 17.44 -21.33
C ASP A 280 -36.28 16.84 -19.92
N GLU A 281 -36.01 15.56 -19.81
CA GLU A 281 -36.00 14.83 -18.54
C GLU A 281 -34.58 14.63 -18.01
N THR A 282 -34.50 14.51 -16.69
CA THR A 282 -33.24 14.25 -16.02
C THR A 282 -33.36 13.02 -15.13
N MET A 283 -32.47 12.06 -15.34
CA MET A 283 -32.35 10.89 -14.52
C MET A 283 -31.14 11.04 -13.59
N THR A 284 -31.32 10.69 -12.32
CA THR A 284 -30.22 10.77 -11.34
C THR A 284 -30.06 9.44 -10.60
N TRP A 285 -28.83 8.96 -10.49
CA TRP A 285 -28.51 7.80 -9.65
C TRP A 285 -27.17 7.97 -8.94
N ALA A 286 -27.01 7.20 -7.88
CA ALA A 286 -25.82 7.24 -7.03
C ALA A 286 -24.96 5.99 -7.26
N ILE A 287 -23.65 6.18 -7.32
CA ILE A 287 -22.66 5.11 -7.32
C ILE A 287 -22.04 5.09 -5.93
N PRO A 288 -22.35 4.06 -5.12
CA PRO A 288 -21.84 4.01 -3.73
C PRO A 288 -20.33 3.72 -3.69
N PRO A 289 -19.66 4.06 -2.59
CA PRO A 289 -18.23 3.77 -2.37
C PRO A 289 -17.85 2.31 -2.60
N SER A 290 -18.73 1.37 -2.23
CA SER A 290 -18.51 -0.06 -2.43
C SER A 290 -18.33 -0.47 -3.90
N THR A 291 -18.83 0.34 -4.82
CA THR A 291 -18.71 0.12 -6.26
C THR A 291 -17.48 0.85 -6.80
N TRP A 292 -17.42 2.18 -6.65
CA TRP A 292 -16.39 2.96 -7.31
C TRP A 292 -14.99 2.82 -6.68
N ASN A 293 -14.89 2.45 -5.39
CA ASN A 293 -13.58 2.15 -4.78
C ASN A 293 -12.84 0.98 -5.45
N GLN A 294 -13.56 0.13 -6.19
CA GLN A 294 -12.94 -0.94 -6.97
C GLN A 294 -12.20 -0.41 -8.21
N TRP A 295 -12.49 0.81 -8.63
CA TRP A 295 -11.83 1.49 -9.75
C TRP A 295 -10.61 2.31 -9.32
N VAL A 296 -10.40 2.45 -8.00
CA VAL A 296 -9.37 3.33 -7.45
C VAL A 296 -7.98 2.75 -7.68
N ILE A 297 -7.14 3.57 -8.26
CA ILE A 297 -5.68 3.41 -8.31
C ILE A 297 -5.09 4.36 -7.26
N ALA A 298 -4.60 3.79 -6.17
CA ALA A 298 -4.00 4.55 -5.08
C ALA A 298 -2.47 4.54 -5.21
N ARG A 299 -1.85 5.71 -5.25
CA ARG A 299 -0.40 5.88 -5.23
C ARG A 299 0.01 6.56 -3.93
N ARG A 300 0.92 5.93 -3.18
CA ARG A 300 1.45 6.47 -1.93
C ARG A 300 2.16 7.81 -2.18
N MET A 301 1.76 8.85 -1.47
CA MET A 301 2.31 10.21 -1.53
C MET A 301 2.31 10.81 -0.11
N PRO A 302 3.38 10.55 0.68
CA PRO A 302 3.42 10.90 2.11
C PRO A 302 3.17 12.36 2.42
N ASP A 303 3.52 13.26 1.50
CA ASP A 303 3.40 14.72 1.69
C ASP A 303 1.99 15.27 1.40
N THR A 304 1.04 14.42 1.00
CA THR A 304 -0.36 14.82 0.79
C THR A 304 -1.19 14.67 2.07
N PRO A 305 -2.28 15.42 2.22
CA PRO A 305 -3.15 15.31 3.40
C PRO A 305 -3.73 13.91 3.62
N THR A 306 -3.97 13.16 2.54
CA THR A 306 -4.48 11.79 2.55
C THR A 306 -3.38 10.73 2.61
N GLY A 307 -2.12 11.13 2.44
CA GLY A 307 -1.00 10.21 2.26
C GLY A 307 -0.99 9.48 0.92
N PHE A 308 -1.97 9.73 0.05
CA PHE A 308 -2.13 9.13 -1.27
C PHE A 308 -2.61 10.14 -2.30
N VAL A 309 -2.34 9.83 -3.56
CA VAL A 309 -3.08 10.37 -4.70
C VAL A 309 -3.95 9.24 -5.23
N PHE A 310 -5.25 9.51 -5.32
CA PHE A 310 -6.25 8.59 -5.85
C PHE A 310 -6.61 8.98 -7.28
N ALA A 311 -6.63 8.01 -8.17
CA ALA A 311 -7.14 8.14 -9.53
C ALA A 311 -8.12 7.00 -9.79
N LEU A 312 -8.99 7.15 -10.78
CA LEU A 312 -9.90 6.08 -11.22
C LEU A 312 -9.35 5.41 -12.48
N ALA A 313 -9.46 4.10 -12.54
CA ALA A 313 -9.11 3.32 -13.73
C ALA A 313 -10.15 3.57 -14.84
N SER A 314 -9.74 4.22 -15.93
CA SER A 314 -10.63 4.62 -17.03
C SER A 314 -11.43 3.46 -17.61
N ASN A 315 -10.77 2.30 -17.83
CA ASN A 315 -11.44 1.10 -18.33
C ASN A 315 -12.52 0.59 -17.38
N ALA A 316 -12.27 0.59 -16.06
CA ALA A 316 -13.25 0.14 -15.08
C ALA A 316 -14.48 1.07 -15.01
N VAL A 317 -14.27 2.38 -15.17
CA VAL A 317 -15.35 3.36 -15.27
C VAL A 317 -16.15 3.17 -16.56
N GLN A 318 -15.47 2.95 -17.69
CA GLN A 318 -16.12 2.69 -18.97
C GLN A 318 -16.94 1.40 -18.93
N ASP A 319 -16.37 0.32 -18.39
CA ASP A 319 -17.06 -0.97 -18.21
C ASP A 319 -18.32 -0.81 -17.35
N TYR A 320 -18.26 0.03 -16.31
CA TYR A 320 -19.43 0.32 -15.49
C TYR A 320 -20.59 0.90 -16.33
N PHE A 321 -20.33 1.89 -17.19
CA PHE A 321 -21.36 2.48 -18.01
C PHE A 321 -21.91 1.50 -19.05
N LEU A 322 -21.05 0.70 -19.68
CA LEU A 322 -21.46 -0.35 -20.62
C LEU A 322 -22.35 -1.41 -19.96
N LEU A 323 -21.98 -1.89 -18.78
CA LEU A 323 -22.72 -2.94 -18.07
C LEU A 323 -24.06 -2.44 -17.52
N ASN A 324 -24.18 -1.14 -17.24
CA ASN A 324 -25.40 -0.56 -16.68
C ASN A 324 -26.32 0.08 -17.74
N GLU A 325 -25.97 0.04 -19.01
CA GLU A 325 -26.80 0.54 -20.09
C GLU A 325 -28.20 -0.11 -20.11
N ALA A 326 -28.29 -1.39 -19.76
CA ALA A 326 -29.56 -2.12 -19.70
C ALA A 326 -30.57 -1.58 -18.66
N TYR A 327 -30.15 -0.70 -17.75
CA TYR A 327 -31.04 -0.04 -16.79
C TYR A 327 -31.56 1.32 -17.26
N LEU A 328 -31.11 1.79 -18.41
CA LEU A 328 -31.64 3.00 -19.05
C LEU A 328 -33.00 2.71 -19.70
N PRO A 329 -33.81 3.74 -19.94
CA PRO A 329 -35.03 3.58 -20.71
C PRO A 329 -34.79 2.96 -22.10
N THR A 330 -35.79 2.30 -22.63
CA THR A 330 -35.70 1.68 -23.95
C THR A 330 -35.32 2.72 -25.02
N ASN A 331 -34.41 2.36 -25.90
CA ASN A 331 -33.85 3.19 -26.97
C ASN A 331 -32.95 4.35 -26.47
N GLN A 332 -32.58 4.38 -25.19
CA GLN A 332 -31.59 5.34 -24.66
C GLN A 332 -30.30 4.64 -24.31
N TYR A 333 -29.16 5.35 -24.46
CA TYR A 333 -27.83 4.87 -24.07
C TYR A 333 -26.94 6.03 -23.64
N LEU A 334 -25.83 5.69 -22.99
CA LEU A 334 -24.74 6.60 -22.74
C LEU A 334 -23.57 6.26 -23.67
N GLN A 335 -22.87 7.24 -24.19
CA GLN A 335 -21.58 7.00 -24.82
C GLN A 335 -20.56 6.71 -23.71
N ALA A 336 -20.28 5.42 -23.45
CA ALA A 336 -19.53 4.98 -22.29
C ALA A 336 -18.13 5.60 -22.20
N GLU A 337 -17.47 5.84 -23.34
CA GLU A 337 -16.16 6.50 -23.39
C GLU A 337 -16.27 7.98 -22.97
N GLU A 338 -17.26 8.71 -23.49
CA GLU A 338 -17.53 10.10 -23.12
C GLU A 338 -17.94 10.21 -21.65
N ALA A 339 -18.83 9.33 -21.18
CA ALA A 339 -19.29 9.29 -19.80
C ALA A 339 -18.14 9.02 -18.82
N ALA A 340 -17.23 8.10 -19.18
CA ALA A 340 -16.05 7.82 -18.39
C ALA A 340 -15.09 9.02 -18.36
N ALA A 341 -14.82 9.65 -19.50
CA ALA A 341 -13.95 10.82 -19.58
C ALA A 341 -14.48 12.00 -18.73
N ASN A 342 -15.81 12.24 -18.81
CA ASN A 342 -16.46 13.28 -18.01
C ASN A 342 -16.38 12.98 -16.51
N LEU A 343 -16.63 11.74 -16.09
CA LEU A 343 -16.54 11.35 -14.69
C LEU A 343 -15.10 11.48 -14.16
N LEU A 344 -14.12 11.04 -14.93
CA LEU A 344 -12.70 11.18 -14.57
C LEU A 344 -12.31 12.65 -14.37
N THR A 345 -12.70 13.50 -15.31
CA THR A 345 -12.43 14.95 -15.24
C THR A 345 -13.07 15.59 -14.00
N VAL A 346 -14.30 15.22 -13.70
CA VAL A 346 -15.05 15.72 -12.53
C VAL A 346 -14.39 15.26 -11.23
N TYR A 347 -14.00 13.97 -11.17
CA TYR A 347 -13.32 13.39 -10.01
C TYR A 347 -11.94 14.03 -9.76
N GLU A 348 -11.14 14.24 -10.81
CA GLU A 348 -9.83 14.89 -10.71
C GLU A 348 -9.92 16.33 -10.21
N ASN A 349 -11.02 17.02 -10.52
CA ASN A 349 -11.32 18.36 -9.99
C ASN A 349 -11.92 18.36 -8.58
N GLY A 350 -12.00 17.21 -7.91
CA GLY A 350 -12.52 17.07 -6.55
C GLY A 350 -14.03 17.18 -6.44
N ASN A 351 -14.77 16.99 -7.54
CA ASN A 351 -16.21 16.99 -7.57
C ASN A 351 -16.78 15.56 -7.56
N TRP A 352 -17.99 15.41 -7.03
CA TRP A 352 -18.64 14.11 -6.81
C TRP A 352 -19.93 13.95 -7.61
N GLN A 353 -20.25 14.91 -8.46
CA GLN A 353 -21.41 14.88 -9.34
C GLN A 353 -20.99 15.14 -10.77
N VAL A 354 -21.32 14.22 -11.67
CA VAL A 354 -21.09 14.35 -13.11
C VAL A 354 -22.41 14.50 -13.85
N SER A 355 -22.45 15.44 -14.81
CA SER A 355 -23.57 15.60 -15.75
C SER A 355 -23.23 14.90 -17.05
N LEU A 356 -24.14 14.04 -17.53
CA LEU A 356 -23.99 13.26 -18.75
C LEU A 356 -25.17 13.54 -19.67
N ARG A 357 -24.98 13.35 -20.97
CA ARG A 357 -26.06 13.38 -21.96
C ARG A 357 -26.56 11.95 -22.23
N LEU A 358 -27.86 11.76 -22.27
CA LEU A 358 -28.51 10.56 -22.82
C LEU A 358 -28.62 10.72 -24.34
N TYR A 359 -28.32 9.63 -25.02
CA TYR A 359 -28.43 9.49 -26.48
C TYR A 359 -29.51 8.47 -26.82
N HIS A 360 -30.00 8.52 -28.07
CA HIS A 360 -31.06 7.66 -28.55
C HIS A 360 -30.58 6.79 -29.71
N THR A 361 -31.00 5.53 -29.70
CA THR A 361 -30.77 4.64 -30.83
C THR A 361 -31.79 4.91 -31.94
N GLU A 362 -31.47 4.49 -33.15
CA GLU A 362 -32.48 4.29 -34.18
C GLU A 362 -33.48 3.24 -33.73
N GLN A 363 -34.69 3.30 -34.26
CA GLN A 363 -35.78 2.38 -33.90
C GLN A 363 -36.57 1.94 -35.13
N GLU A 364 -37.27 0.83 -34.99
CA GLU A 364 -38.15 0.31 -36.04
C GLU A 364 -39.58 0.77 -35.80
N HIS A 365 -40.25 1.17 -36.88
CA HIS A 365 -41.68 1.49 -36.90
C HIS A 365 -42.42 0.50 -37.80
N VAL A 366 -43.50 -0.09 -37.29
CA VAL A 366 -44.40 -0.94 -38.09
C VAL A 366 -45.55 -0.09 -38.60
N VAL A 367 -45.60 0.10 -39.91
CA VAL A 367 -46.57 0.97 -40.61
C VAL A 367 -48.00 0.56 -40.32
N GLN A 368 -48.80 1.52 -39.90
CA GLN A 368 -50.22 1.37 -39.61
C GLN A 368 -51.09 1.80 -40.82
N ALA A 369 -52.38 1.42 -40.78
CA ALA A 369 -53.34 1.81 -41.83
C ALA A 369 -53.53 3.35 -41.86
N GLY A 370 -53.31 3.96 -43.03
CA GLY A 370 -53.51 5.39 -43.25
C GLY A 370 -52.23 6.25 -43.01
N GLU A 371 -51.14 5.64 -42.61
CA GLU A 371 -49.87 6.36 -42.47
C GLU A 371 -49.19 6.58 -43.81
N SER A 372 -48.41 7.63 -43.85
CA SER A 372 -47.49 8.00 -44.93
C SER A 372 -46.10 8.31 -44.33
N LEU A 373 -45.07 8.26 -45.13
CA LEU A 373 -43.71 8.68 -44.65
C LEU A 373 -43.75 10.09 -44.05
N SER A 374 -44.54 11.00 -44.61
CA SER A 374 -44.66 12.37 -44.07
C SER A 374 -45.37 12.42 -42.71
N SER A 375 -46.44 11.61 -42.50
CA SER A 375 -47.12 11.55 -41.21
C SER A 375 -46.24 10.89 -40.17
N ILE A 376 -45.56 9.79 -40.51
CA ILE A 376 -44.61 9.11 -39.60
C ILE A 376 -43.46 10.05 -39.24
N ALA A 377 -42.83 10.72 -40.21
CA ALA A 377 -41.77 11.67 -39.95
C ALA A 377 -42.18 12.79 -38.97
N ARG A 378 -43.40 13.33 -39.16
CA ARG A 378 -43.98 14.32 -38.25
C ARG A 378 -44.17 13.76 -36.83
N ASP A 379 -44.74 12.56 -36.74
CA ASP A 379 -45.03 11.93 -35.45
C ASP A 379 -43.76 11.55 -34.68
N TYR A 380 -42.63 11.29 -35.38
CA TYR A 380 -41.29 11.09 -34.81
C TYR A 380 -40.46 12.36 -34.71
N GLY A 381 -41.02 13.52 -35.07
CA GLY A 381 -40.39 14.82 -34.87
C GLY A 381 -39.16 15.05 -35.77
N MET A 382 -39.27 14.75 -37.06
CA MET A 382 -38.16 14.97 -38.00
C MET A 382 -38.68 15.44 -39.38
N PRO A 383 -37.84 16.14 -40.18
CA PRO A 383 -38.18 16.45 -41.54
C PRO A 383 -38.32 15.18 -42.40
N TYR A 384 -39.36 15.08 -43.19
CA TYR A 384 -39.65 13.92 -44.04
C TYR A 384 -38.47 13.41 -44.88
N PRO A 385 -37.64 14.25 -45.52
CA PRO A 385 -36.51 13.75 -46.32
C PRO A 385 -35.46 12.98 -45.53
N TRP A 386 -35.36 13.16 -44.21
CA TRP A 386 -34.46 12.37 -43.36
C TRP A 386 -34.96 10.94 -43.16
N LEU A 387 -36.30 10.79 -43.02
CA LEU A 387 -36.90 9.46 -42.93
C LEU A 387 -36.83 8.73 -44.28
N GLU A 388 -37.02 9.46 -45.40
CA GLU A 388 -36.88 8.92 -46.74
C GLU A 388 -35.44 8.44 -47.02
N GLN A 389 -34.43 9.23 -46.61
CA GLN A 389 -33.03 8.84 -46.76
C GLN A 389 -32.69 7.61 -45.92
N ALA A 390 -33.26 7.46 -44.74
CA ALA A 390 -33.02 6.29 -43.88
C ALA A 390 -33.67 5.02 -44.45
N ASN A 391 -34.65 5.16 -45.38
CA ASN A 391 -35.40 4.04 -45.97
C ASN A 391 -35.29 4.05 -47.52
N PRO A 392 -34.10 3.85 -48.06
CA PRO A 392 -33.88 3.94 -49.50
C PRO A 392 -34.72 2.90 -50.29
N GLY A 393 -35.43 3.36 -51.33
CA GLY A 393 -36.28 2.51 -52.15
C GLY A 393 -37.71 2.27 -51.63
N VAL A 394 -38.08 2.84 -50.49
CA VAL A 394 -39.45 2.83 -49.98
C VAL A 394 -40.22 3.99 -50.64
N THR A 395 -40.87 3.69 -51.75
CA THR A 395 -41.74 4.67 -52.47
C THR A 395 -43.20 4.56 -52.07
N ASN A 396 -43.66 3.37 -51.69
CA ASN A 396 -44.98 3.09 -51.19
C ASN A 396 -44.91 2.34 -49.87
N LEU A 397 -45.77 2.71 -48.94
CA LEU A 397 -45.88 2.02 -47.64
C LEU A 397 -47.00 0.97 -47.71
N TYR A 398 -46.77 -0.14 -47.02
CA TYR A 398 -47.78 -1.19 -46.83
C TYR A 398 -48.01 -1.41 -45.33
N VAL A 399 -49.25 -1.60 -44.93
CA VAL A 399 -49.57 -1.95 -43.53
C VAL A 399 -48.81 -3.20 -43.10
N GLY A 400 -48.14 -3.12 -41.96
CA GLY A 400 -47.27 -4.17 -41.43
C GLY A 400 -45.82 -4.14 -41.96
N GLN A 401 -45.47 -3.22 -42.86
CA GLN A 401 -44.09 -2.98 -43.29
C GLN A 401 -43.32 -2.33 -42.14
N THR A 402 -42.12 -2.84 -41.90
CA THR A 402 -41.17 -2.20 -40.95
C THR A 402 -40.30 -1.18 -41.69
N ILE A 403 -40.19 0.01 -41.16
CA ILE A 403 -39.29 1.07 -41.62
C ILE A 403 -38.38 1.50 -40.48
N LEU A 404 -37.20 2.00 -40.85
CA LEU A 404 -36.22 2.52 -39.92
C LEU A 404 -36.52 3.98 -39.60
N ILE A 405 -36.57 4.30 -38.31
CA ILE A 405 -36.65 5.67 -37.81
C ILE A 405 -35.24 6.04 -37.32
N PRO A 406 -34.57 7.01 -37.93
CA PRO A 406 -33.23 7.42 -37.51
C PRO A 406 -33.27 8.06 -36.12
N SER A 407 -32.11 8.02 -35.43
CA SER A 407 -31.98 8.66 -34.12
C SER A 407 -32.30 10.17 -34.17
N PRO A 408 -33.07 10.69 -33.23
CA PRO A 408 -33.33 12.15 -33.14
C PRO A 408 -32.03 12.93 -32.78
N ASP A 409 -30.99 12.28 -32.25
CA ASP A 409 -29.71 12.92 -31.95
C ASP A 409 -29.00 13.46 -33.20
N LEU A 410 -29.38 13.01 -34.40
CA LEU A 410 -28.89 13.58 -35.66
C LEU A 410 -29.15 15.08 -35.78
N PHE A 411 -30.15 15.58 -35.06
CA PHE A 411 -30.54 16.99 -35.07
C PHE A 411 -29.89 17.77 -33.90
N LEU A 412 -29.15 17.12 -33.05
CA LEU A 412 -28.44 17.69 -31.89
C LEU A 412 -26.92 17.41 -31.98
N PRO A 413 -26.24 17.85 -33.06
CA PRO A 413 -24.85 17.47 -33.33
C PRO A 413 -23.80 18.16 -32.44
N LEU A 414 -24.18 19.20 -31.68
CA LEU A 414 -23.30 19.98 -30.85
C LEU A 414 -23.46 19.60 -29.35
N PRO A 415 -22.51 19.93 -28.50
CA PRO A 415 -22.73 19.84 -27.06
C PRO A 415 -23.98 20.61 -26.63
N VAL A 416 -24.79 19.97 -25.77
CA VAL A 416 -26.09 20.53 -25.36
C VAL A 416 -25.87 21.59 -24.28
N VAL A 417 -26.47 22.76 -24.49
CA VAL A 417 -26.60 23.81 -23.48
C VAL A 417 -27.80 23.49 -22.58
N THR A 418 -27.54 22.96 -21.40
CA THR A 418 -28.58 22.37 -20.54
C THR A 418 -29.40 23.38 -19.75
N ASN A 419 -28.98 24.65 -19.66
CA ASN A 419 -29.66 25.69 -18.89
C ASN A 419 -30.53 26.62 -19.74
N LYS A 420 -30.61 26.38 -21.07
CA LYS A 420 -31.40 27.15 -22.00
C LYS A 420 -32.22 26.21 -22.89
N ARG A 421 -33.48 26.57 -23.12
CA ARG A 421 -34.38 25.85 -24.04
C ARG A 421 -35.35 26.80 -24.72
N ILE A 422 -35.58 26.58 -25.99
CA ILE A 422 -36.58 27.30 -26.78
C ILE A 422 -37.71 26.32 -27.11
N ILE A 423 -38.97 26.70 -26.85
CA ILE A 423 -40.14 25.94 -27.23
C ILE A 423 -40.94 26.75 -28.24
N ILE A 424 -41.36 26.11 -29.32
CA ILE A 424 -42.15 26.69 -30.41
C ILE A 424 -43.44 25.90 -30.53
N SER A 425 -44.58 26.59 -30.61
CA SER A 425 -45.83 26.00 -31.04
C SER A 425 -46.20 26.51 -32.44
N ILE A 426 -46.31 25.57 -33.39
CA ILE A 426 -46.75 25.87 -34.76
C ILE A 426 -48.25 26.25 -34.74
N SER A 427 -49.07 25.60 -33.95
CA SER A 427 -50.52 25.89 -33.87
C SER A 427 -50.82 27.24 -33.23
N GLU A 428 -50.04 27.66 -32.22
CA GLU A 428 -50.23 28.94 -31.54
C GLU A 428 -49.45 30.09 -32.18
N GLN A 429 -48.49 29.79 -33.08
CA GLN A 429 -47.55 30.75 -33.66
C GLN A 429 -46.83 31.57 -32.59
N LYS A 430 -46.33 30.86 -31.55
CA LYS A 430 -45.65 31.42 -30.39
C LYS A 430 -44.33 30.69 -30.12
N MET A 431 -43.47 31.38 -29.46
CA MET A 431 -42.28 30.81 -28.88
C MET A 431 -42.11 31.22 -27.40
N TRP A 432 -41.54 30.33 -26.64
CA TRP A 432 -41.11 30.56 -25.26
C TRP A 432 -39.61 30.26 -25.15
N ALA A 433 -38.88 31.13 -24.51
CA ALA A 433 -37.49 30.91 -24.18
C ALA A 433 -37.35 30.75 -22.67
N TYR A 434 -36.64 29.72 -22.26
CA TYR A 434 -36.39 29.41 -20.84
C TYR A 434 -34.89 29.50 -20.54
N GLU A 435 -34.54 29.99 -19.34
CA GLU A 435 -33.21 30.03 -18.83
C GLU A 435 -33.20 29.55 -17.36
N ASN A 436 -32.43 28.52 -17.03
CA ASN A 436 -32.43 27.87 -15.73
C ASN A 436 -33.84 27.43 -15.26
N GLY A 437 -34.66 26.93 -16.18
CA GLY A 437 -36.03 26.50 -15.94
C GLY A 437 -37.06 27.64 -15.78
N ALA A 438 -36.65 28.90 -15.82
CA ALA A 438 -37.54 30.04 -15.71
C ALA A 438 -37.86 30.65 -17.09
N LEU A 439 -39.14 30.99 -17.31
CA LEU A 439 -39.57 31.67 -18.53
C LEU A 439 -38.87 33.04 -18.63
N LYS A 440 -38.13 33.25 -19.70
CA LYS A 440 -37.44 34.50 -20.03
C LYS A 440 -38.25 35.36 -20.99
N TRP A 441 -38.77 34.75 -22.05
CA TRP A 441 -39.54 35.44 -23.07
C TRP A 441 -40.69 34.59 -23.58
N GLU A 442 -41.81 35.23 -23.89
CA GLU A 442 -42.92 34.71 -24.70
C GLU A 442 -43.15 35.68 -25.86
N TRP A 443 -43.01 35.20 -27.09
CA TRP A 443 -43.12 36.02 -28.27
C TRP A 443 -44.06 35.41 -29.32
N VAL A 444 -44.77 36.28 -30.05
CA VAL A 444 -45.48 35.88 -31.25
C VAL A 444 -44.49 35.75 -32.39
N ILE A 445 -44.54 34.67 -33.11
CA ILE A 445 -43.67 34.30 -34.23
C ILE A 445 -44.51 33.98 -35.49
N SER A 446 -43.86 33.62 -36.58
CA SER A 446 -44.50 32.98 -37.72
C SER A 446 -43.66 31.82 -38.23
N THR A 447 -44.35 30.75 -38.63
CA THR A 447 -43.75 29.52 -39.16
C THR A 447 -44.04 29.33 -40.64
N GLY A 448 -43.64 28.16 -41.18
CA GLY A 448 -43.82 27.78 -42.57
C GLY A 448 -45.29 27.59 -42.98
N ILE A 449 -45.56 27.94 -44.24
CA ILE A 449 -46.85 27.70 -44.90
C ILE A 449 -47.09 26.21 -45.16
N ALA A 450 -48.33 25.81 -45.48
CA ALA A 450 -48.71 24.39 -45.66
C ALA A 450 -47.84 23.65 -46.71
N ASP A 451 -47.45 24.33 -47.79
CA ASP A 451 -46.61 23.74 -48.86
C ASP A 451 -45.12 23.67 -48.52
N SER A 452 -44.71 24.35 -47.47
CA SER A 452 -43.31 24.35 -46.96
C SER A 452 -43.32 24.53 -45.43
N PRO A 453 -43.78 23.52 -44.70
CA PRO A 453 -44.00 23.64 -43.25
C PRO A 453 -42.70 23.66 -42.47
N THR A 454 -42.71 24.32 -41.33
CA THR A 454 -41.71 24.13 -40.30
C THR A 454 -41.88 22.71 -39.74
N ALA A 455 -40.85 21.91 -39.71
CA ALA A 455 -40.91 20.55 -39.20
C ALA A 455 -40.97 20.56 -37.67
N SER A 456 -41.97 19.85 -37.10
CA SER A 456 -41.96 19.55 -35.65
C SER A 456 -40.81 18.63 -35.28
N GLY A 457 -40.32 18.73 -34.03
CA GLY A 457 -39.19 17.91 -33.54
C GLY A 457 -38.31 18.66 -32.55
N VAL A 458 -37.28 18.00 -32.10
CA VAL A 458 -36.26 18.58 -31.21
C VAL A 458 -34.97 18.81 -32.00
N TYR A 459 -34.57 20.01 -32.03
CA TYR A 459 -33.44 20.53 -32.82
C TYR A 459 -32.48 21.30 -31.92
N GLN A 460 -31.46 21.92 -32.55
CA GLN A 460 -30.44 22.68 -31.84
C GLN A 460 -30.02 23.90 -32.63
N VAL A 461 -29.77 25.00 -31.97
CA VAL A 461 -29.09 26.12 -32.61
C VAL A 461 -27.69 25.65 -33.04
N GLN A 462 -27.42 25.68 -34.36
CA GLN A 462 -26.17 25.16 -34.95
C GLN A 462 -25.30 26.25 -35.56
N THR A 463 -25.89 27.30 -36.11
CA THR A 463 -25.17 28.37 -36.80
C THR A 463 -25.70 29.74 -36.43
N HIS A 464 -24.82 30.74 -36.50
CA HIS A 464 -25.13 32.15 -36.36
C HIS A 464 -24.57 32.92 -37.57
N VAL A 465 -25.42 33.63 -38.28
CA VAL A 465 -25.07 34.46 -39.42
C VAL A 465 -25.80 35.79 -39.30
N ASP A 466 -25.07 36.89 -39.18
CA ASP A 466 -25.62 38.24 -38.97
C ASP A 466 -26.71 38.59 -39.97
N ASN A 467 -26.49 38.24 -41.26
CA ASN A 467 -27.47 38.44 -42.32
C ASN A 467 -27.26 37.35 -43.40
N ALA A 468 -28.02 36.28 -43.32
CA ALA A 468 -27.91 35.14 -44.23
C ALA A 468 -28.62 35.41 -45.56
N TYR A 469 -28.01 34.91 -46.65
CA TYR A 469 -28.64 35.03 -47.99
C TYR A 469 -29.22 33.69 -48.45
N ALA A 470 -30.52 33.65 -48.69
CA ALA A 470 -31.21 32.52 -49.26
C ALA A 470 -31.36 32.69 -50.78
N GLY A 471 -30.36 32.17 -51.52
CA GLY A 471 -30.25 32.39 -52.96
C GLY A 471 -31.44 31.90 -53.79
N ASN A 472 -32.10 30.80 -53.37
CA ASN A 472 -33.29 30.27 -54.06
C ASN A 472 -34.49 31.24 -54.11
N TRP A 473 -34.55 32.18 -53.15
CA TRP A 473 -35.65 33.12 -52.99
C TRP A 473 -35.21 34.58 -53.14
N ASP A 474 -33.91 34.84 -53.33
CA ASP A 474 -33.32 36.17 -53.33
C ASP A 474 -33.69 36.97 -52.08
N LEU A 475 -33.43 36.35 -50.90
CA LEU A 475 -33.82 36.92 -49.61
C LEU A 475 -32.58 37.08 -48.71
N TRP A 476 -32.48 38.21 -48.05
CA TRP A 476 -31.58 38.46 -46.93
C TRP A 476 -32.36 38.34 -45.63
N MET A 477 -31.81 37.56 -44.70
CA MET A 477 -32.43 37.19 -43.41
C MET A 477 -31.52 37.67 -42.27
N PRO A 478 -31.87 38.80 -41.61
CA PRO A 478 -31.04 39.33 -40.51
C PRO A 478 -31.17 38.42 -39.27
N TYR A 479 -30.09 38.36 -38.49
CA TYR A 479 -29.96 37.58 -37.23
C TYR A 479 -30.32 36.11 -37.42
N PHE A 480 -29.82 35.50 -38.48
CA PHE A 480 -30.15 34.12 -38.82
C PHE A 480 -29.45 33.15 -37.89
N MET A 481 -30.21 32.23 -37.31
CA MET A 481 -29.69 31.07 -36.54
C MET A 481 -30.26 29.80 -37.16
N GLY A 482 -29.41 29.01 -37.80
CA GLY A 482 -29.77 27.72 -38.39
C GLY A 482 -29.96 26.67 -37.29
N ILE A 483 -31.08 25.93 -37.37
CA ILE A 483 -31.44 24.91 -36.36
C ILE A 483 -31.51 23.50 -36.92
N TYR A 484 -31.93 23.31 -38.15
CA TYR A 484 -31.95 22.01 -38.82
C TYR A 484 -31.90 22.13 -40.33
N ARG A 485 -31.39 21.09 -40.99
CA ARG A 485 -31.45 20.92 -42.43
C ARG A 485 -32.77 20.25 -42.84
N PRO A 486 -33.64 20.88 -43.64
CA PRO A 486 -34.84 20.23 -44.09
C PRO A 486 -34.58 19.03 -45.01
N VAL A 487 -33.43 19.03 -45.70
CA VAL A 487 -32.99 17.94 -46.58
C VAL A 487 -31.56 17.55 -46.15
N PRO A 488 -31.28 16.26 -45.87
CA PRO A 488 -29.98 15.83 -45.31
C PRO A 488 -28.77 16.15 -46.20
N THR A 489 -28.98 16.17 -47.52
CA THR A 489 -27.91 16.40 -48.54
C THR A 489 -27.71 17.87 -48.89
N SER A 490 -28.49 18.78 -48.31
CA SER A 490 -28.44 20.22 -48.55
C SER A 490 -27.72 20.94 -47.42
N ASP A 491 -26.90 21.95 -47.77
CA ASP A 491 -26.32 22.86 -46.79
C ASP A 491 -27.30 23.94 -46.31
N PHE A 492 -28.46 24.05 -46.96
CA PHE A 492 -29.50 24.96 -46.54
C PHE A 492 -30.09 24.53 -45.20
N MET A 493 -30.28 25.51 -44.31
CA MET A 493 -30.90 25.29 -42.99
C MET A 493 -32.13 26.12 -42.82
N ASN A 494 -33.15 25.55 -42.18
CA ASN A 494 -34.20 26.32 -41.55
C ASN A 494 -33.71 26.83 -40.19
N GLY A 495 -34.23 27.98 -39.80
CA GLY A 495 -33.77 28.62 -38.55
C GLY A 495 -34.60 29.86 -38.20
N PHE A 496 -34.18 30.56 -37.19
CA PHE A 496 -34.76 31.83 -36.78
C PHE A 496 -34.16 32.97 -37.61
N HIS A 497 -34.96 33.99 -37.89
CA HIS A 497 -34.48 35.24 -38.48
C HIS A 497 -35.46 36.41 -38.27
N GLY A 498 -34.98 37.62 -38.42
CA GLY A 498 -35.83 38.85 -38.48
C GLY A 498 -36.55 39.01 -39.81
N PHE A 499 -37.13 40.18 -40.05
CA PHE A 499 -37.87 40.44 -41.28
C PHE A 499 -37.00 40.40 -42.54
N PRO A 500 -37.34 39.50 -43.50
CA PRO A 500 -36.49 39.31 -44.65
C PRO A 500 -36.59 40.51 -45.60
N THR A 501 -35.46 40.80 -46.31
CA THR A 501 -35.39 41.85 -47.32
C THR A 501 -35.01 41.29 -48.68
N ARG A 502 -35.48 41.93 -49.75
CA ARG A 502 -35.00 41.72 -51.11
C ARG A 502 -34.47 43.05 -51.63
N GLY A 503 -33.16 43.08 -51.90
CA GLY A 503 -32.49 44.35 -52.12
C GLY A 503 -32.65 45.26 -50.89
N SER A 504 -33.17 46.48 -51.07
CA SER A 504 -33.48 47.43 -50.01
C SER A 504 -34.92 47.35 -49.47
N SER A 505 -35.74 46.42 -49.97
CA SER A 505 -37.17 46.34 -49.63
C SER A 505 -37.42 45.26 -48.59
N GLN A 506 -37.96 45.61 -47.44
CA GLN A 506 -38.50 44.68 -46.47
C GLN A 506 -39.75 44.04 -47.02
N LEU A 507 -39.95 42.71 -46.78
CA LEU A 507 -41.06 41.95 -47.34
C LEU A 507 -42.12 41.58 -46.32
N LEU A 508 -41.75 41.45 -45.05
CA LEU A 508 -42.64 41.10 -43.94
C LEU A 508 -42.48 42.11 -42.81
N TRP A 509 -43.55 42.31 -42.04
CA TRP A 509 -43.63 43.29 -40.93
C TRP A 509 -44.30 42.68 -39.71
N THR A 510 -44.38 43.39 -38.63
CA THR A 510 -45.01 42.93 -37.36
C THR A 510 -46.43 42.40 -37.54
N ASN A 511 -47.23 42.94 -38.48
CA ASN A 511 -48.55 42.43 -38.81
C ASN A 511 -48.54 41.12 -39.62
N SER A 512 -47.40 40.62 -40.00
CA SER A 512 -47.21 39.30 -40.62
C SER A 512 -47.05 38.21 -39.58
N LEU A 513 -46.71 38.57 -38.34
CA LEU A 513 -46.56 37.61 -37.24
C LEU A 513 -47.92 37.05 -36.78
N GLY A 514 -47.88 35.85 -36.18
CA GLY A 514 -49.03 35.13 -35.65
C GLY A 514 -49.73 34.26 -36.69
N ARG A 515 -49.19 34.04 -37.87
CA ARG A 515 -49.69 33.16 -38.92
C ARG A 515 -48.59 32.58 -39.78
N PRO A 516 -48.72 31.41 -40.38
CA PRO A 516 -47.74 30.82 -41.27
C PRO A 516 -47.51 31.72 -42.50
N VAL A 517 -46.26 32.18 -42.71
CA VAL A 517 -45.89 33.06 -43.82
C VAL A 517 -44.51 32.77 -44.40
N THR A 518 -43.74 31.84 -43.81
CA THR A 518 -42.37 31.52 -44.26
C THR A 518 -42.35 30.24 -45.11
N TYR A 519 -41.16 29.90 -45.62
CA TYR A 519 -40.89 28.63 -46.31
C TYR A 519 -40.18 27.64 -45.38
N GLY A 520 -40.60 27.54 -44.10
CA GLY A 520 -40.11 26.58 -43.11
C GLY A 520 -39.23 27.19 -42.00
N CYS A 521 -38.77 28.43 -42.18
CA CYS A 521 -38.08 29.19 -41.13
C CYS A 521 -39.03 29.73 -40.05
N ILE A 522 -38.49 30.21 -38.95
CA ILE A 522 -39.21 30.83 -37.84
C ILE A 522 -38.90 32.33 -37.86
N LEU A 523 -39.96 33.11 -38.19
CA LEU A 523 -39.85 34.55 -38.31
C LEU A 523 -40.13 35.24 -36.97
N LEU A 524 -39.29 36.17 -36.61
CA LEU A 524 -39.43 37.07 -35.46
C LEU A 524 -39.46 38.54 -35.93
N SER A 525 -39.86 39.46 -35.07
CA SER A 525 -39.50 40.86 -35.27
C SER A 525 -37.99 41.05 -35.22
N ASP A 526 -37.46 42.07 -35.88
CA ASP A 526 -36.01 42.34 -35.92
C ASP A 526 -35.46 42.53 -34.51
N GLU A 527 -36.19 43.18 -33.60
CA GLU A 527 -35.85 43.36 -32.20
C GLU A 527 -35.71 42.02 -31.48
N ASN A 528 -36.74 41.15 -31.60
CA ASN A 528 -36.74 39.84 -30.95
C ASN A 528 -35.69 38.90 -31.57
N ALA A 529 -35.50 38.95 -32.89
CA ALA A 529 -34.45 38.18 -33.57
C ALA A 529 -33.08 38.57 -33.09
N ALA A 530 -32.79 39.88 -32.96
CA ALA A 530 -31.51 40.37 -32.43
C ALA A 530 -31.29 39.94 -30.98
N ALA A 531 -32.32 40.01 -30.13
CA ALA A 531 -32.24 39.57 -28.74
C ALA A 531 -31.98 38.06 -28.62
N LEU A 532 -32.70 37.25 -29.44
CA LEU A 532 -32.55 35.81 -29.46
C LEU A 532 -31.17 35.40 -29.98
N TYR A 533 -30.68 36.05 -31.03
CA TYR A 533 -29.37 35.83 -31.65
C TYR A 533 -28.19 36.02 -30.66
N GLN A 534 -28.30 37.02 -29.80
CA GLN A 534 -27.28 37.29 -28.78
C GLN A 534 -27.36 36.34 -27.58
N TRP A 535 -28.53 35.79 -27.29
CA TRP A 535 -28.74 34.98 -26.11
C TRP A 535 -28.58 33.46 -26.37
N ALA A 536 -29.04 32.98 -27.53
CA ALA A 536 -29.07 31.56 -27.85
C ALA A 536 -27.76 31.15 -28.55
N GLU A 537 -26.76 30.76 -27.80
CA GLU A 537 -25.50 30.19 -28.34
C GLU A 537 -25.75 28.85 -29.06
N ALA A 538 -24.77 28.45 -29.87
CA ALA A 538 -24.76 27.14 -30.50
C ALA A 538 -24.86 26.02 -29.43
N GLY A 539 -25.74 25.05 -29.62
CA GLY A 539 -26.03 24.01 -28.65
C GLY A 539 -27.30 24.19 -27.85
N VAL A 540 -27.96 25.37 -27.91
CA VAL A 540 -29.27 25.59 -27.28
C VAL A 540 -30.32 24.72 -27.96
N VAL A 541 -31.09 23.95 -27.19
CA VAL A 541 -32.14 23.06 -27.69
C VAL A 541 -33.36 23.87 -28.12
N VAL A 542 -33.93 23.51 -29.28
CA VAL A 542 -35.14 24.09 -29.86
C VAL A 542 -36.17 22.99 -30.09
N GLU A 543 -37.19 22.97 -29.27
CA GLU A 543 -38.35 22.07 -29.41
C GLU A 543 -39.45 22.73 -30.23
N ILE A 544 -39.82 22.11 -31.32
CA ILE A 544 -40.93 22.58 -32.20
C ILE A 544 -42.09 21.63 -32.07
N GLN A 545 -43.13 22.09 -31.44
CA GLN A 545 -44.39 21.39 -31.22
C GLN A 545 -45.36 21.70 -32.37
N PRO A 546 -46.24 20.73 -32.74
CA PRO A 546 -47.27 20.90 -33.77
C PRO A 546 -48.21 22.07 -33.59
#